data_9def4c2b879b22d42ab2c6d908ca8cf5
#
_entry.id   9def4c2b879b22d42ab2c6d908ca8cf5
#
_cell.length_a   1.000
_cell.length_b   1.000
_cell.length_c   1.000
_cell.angle_alpha   90.00
_cell.angle_beta   90.00
_cell.angle_gamma   90.00
#
_symmetry.space_group_name_H-M   'P 1'
#
loop_
_entity.id
_entity.type
_entity.pdbx_description
1 polymer ?
#
loop_
_entity_poly.entity_id
_entity_poly.type
_entity_poly.pdbx_seq_one_letter_code
_entity_poly.pdbx_strand_id
1 'polypeptide(L)'
;KIRAGYGVTGNQDIENYAYLTLYYPQISNGVASYRTSGRRGTPGITWEKQRQTNFGLDIAMWNNRLSMSIDAFFITNDDLLMNHSLNRTSGYTNTWENIGTMTNRGLEFTVNATPIQTKDWQWNVGANLSFDRNKITRLYGGVKEILNDTYREGNIFLNEPLHTIYTYRTGGIANESNRSQWENVNYNGKTVALGDLFPADLNNDKVIDQKDREIVGTTTPKFYGGFSTDITWKG
;
A
#
# COMPACT_ATOMS: atom_id res chain seq x y z
N LYS A 1 -8.25 -24.78 -21.46
CA LYS A 1 -9.43 -23.93 -21.24
C LYS A 1 -8.98 -22.50 -21.12
N ILE A 2 -9.67 -21.56 -21.82
CA ILE A 2 -9.45 -20.12 -21.71
C ILE A 2 -10.59 -19.53 -20.87
N ARG A 3 -10.27 -18.60 -19.99
CA ARG A 3 -11.21 -17.85 -19.16
C ARG A 3 -11.01 -16.36 -19.38
N ALA A 4 -12.10 -15.61 -19.44
CA ALA A 4 -12.10 -14.16 -19.42
C ALA A 4 -13.27 -13.68 -18.56
N GLY A 5 -13.05 -12.66 -17.77
CA GLY A 5 -14.06 -12.11 -16.89
C GLY A 5 -13.92 -10.60 -16.75
N TYR A 6 -15.04 -9.92 -16.61
CA TYR A 6 -15.11 -8.51 -16.28
C TYR A 6 -16.21 -8.31 -15.23
N GLY A 7 -15.93 -7.49 -14.23
CA GLY A 7 -16.90 -7.15 -13.19
C GLY A 7 -16.68 -5.76 -12.63
N VAL A 8 -17.76 -5.17 -12.12
CA VAL A 8 -17.74 -3.91 -11.39
C VAL A 8 -18.39 -4.13 -10.04
N THR A 9 -17.71 -3.74 -8.97
CA THR A 9 -18.22 -3.79 -7.60
C THR A 9 -18.11 -2.41 -6.97
N GLY A 10 -18.94 -2.14 -5.97
CA GLY A 10 -18.92 -0.90 -5.22
C GLY A 10 -18.62 -1.12 -3.75
N ASN A 11 -17.92 -0.18 -3.15
CA ASN A 11 -17.68 -0.13 -1.71
C ASN A 11 -18.19 1.21 -1.17
N GLN A 12 -18.99 1.16 -0.11
CA GLN A 12 -19.55 2.32 0.60
C GLN A 12 -19.31 2.23 2.11
N ASP A 13 -18.26 1.50 2.52
CA ASP A 13 -17.95 1.29 3.94
C ASP A 13 -17.38 2.56 4.57
N ILE A 14 -18.27 3.51 4.84
CA ILE A 14 -18.01 4.75 5.57
C ILE A 14 -19.10 4.95 6.62
N GLU A 15 -18.80 5.80 7.60
CA GLU A 15 -19.76 6.14 8.65
C GLU A 15 -21.06 6.71 8.07
N ASN A 16 -22.19 6.38 8.71
CA ASN A 16 -23.48 6.95 8.38
C ASN A 16 -23.44 8.47 8.45
N TYR A 17 -24.11 9.13 7.52
CA TYR A 17 -24.17 10.59 7.42
C TYR A 17 -22.81 11.26 7.20
N ALA A 18 -21.82 10.56 6.61
CA ALA A 18 -20.49 11.14 6.31
C ALA A 18 -20.57 12.37 5.40
N TYR A 19 -21.63 12.49 4.59
CA TYR A 19 -21.88 13.65 3.72
C TYR A 19 -22.34 14.90 4.47
N LEU A 20 -22.75 14.80 5.76
CA LEU A 20 -23.24 15.91 6.59
C LEU A 20 -22.22 16.30 7.67
N THR A 21 -22.15 17.58 7.97
CA THR A 21 -21.53 18.08 9.20
C THR A 21 -22.54 17.97 10.32
N LEU A 22 -22.25 17.15 11.33
CA LEU A 22 -23.15 16.94 12.46
C LEU A 22 -22.82 17.87 13.61
N TYR A 23 -23.86 18.40 14.27
CA TYR A 23 -23.76 19.23 15.44
C TYR A 23 -24.50 18.56 16.62
N TYR A 24 -23.89 18.63 17.78
CA TYR A 24 -24.45 18.09 19.02
C TYR A 24 -24.73 19.23 20.01
N PRO A 25 -25.86 19.21 20.71
CA PRO A 25 -26.13 20.18 21.77
C PRO A 25 -25.13 19.99 22.92
N GLN A 26 -24.64 21.06 23.45
CA GLN A 26 -23.71 21.10 24.58
C GLN A 26 -24.15 22.20 25.55
N ILE A 27 -24.10 21.93 26.87
CA ILE A 27 -24.23 22.95 27.91
C ILE A 27 -22.85 23.14 28.54
N SER A 28 -22.36 24.37 28.51
CA SER A 28 -21.10 24.76 29.13
C SER A 28 -21.34 25.98 30.01
N ASN A 29 -21.02 25.88 31.29
CA ASN A 29 -21.26 26.95 32.30
C ASN A 29 -22.70 27.47 32.29
N GLY A 30 -23.69 26.59 32.13
CA GLY A 30 -25.11 26.96 32.09
C GLY A 30 -25.59 27.57 30.76
N VAL A 31 -24.71 27.72 29.77
CA VAL A 31 -25.08 28.25 28.45
C VAL A 31 -25.23 27.11 27.46
N ALA A 32 -26.37 27.04 26.78
CA ALA A 32 -26.64 26.10 25.71
C ALA A 32 -25.88 26.55 24.44
N SER A 33 -25.17 25.61 23.84
CA SER A 33 -24.41 25.81 22.61
C SER A 33 -24.43 24.54 21.74
N TYR A 34 -23.92 24.62 20.53
CA TYR A 34 -23.75 23.46 19.65
C TYR A 34 -22.26 23.24 19.38
N ARG A 35 -21.84 22.02 19.41
CA ARG A 35 -20.47 21.58 19.06
C ARG A 35 -20.51 20.69 17.85
N THR A 36 -19.57 20.86 16.91
CA THR A 36 -19.40 19.93 15.81
C THR A 36 -18.88 18.59 16.30
N SER A 37 -19.14 17.51 15.55
CA SER A 37 -18.54 16.18 15.79
C SER A 37 -17.01 16.19 15.58
N GLY A 38 -16.44 17.30 15.08
CA GLY A 38 -15.05 17.38 14.63
C GLY A 38 -14.86 16.93 13.17
N ARG A 39 -15.85 16.27 12.59
CA ARG A 39 -15.80 15.86 11.18
C ARG A 39 -16.51 16.91 10.31
N ARG A 40 -15.87 17.30 9.21
CA ARG A 40 -16.51 18.08 8.14
C ARG A 40 -17.29 17.11 7.24
N GLY A 41 -18.52 17.43 6.92
CA GLY A 41 -19.31 16.70 5.93
C GLY A 41 -18.83 16.97 4.50
N THR A 42 -18.98 16.00 3.62
CA THR A 42 -18.65 16.10 2.20
C THR A 42 -19.87 15.77 1.36
N PRO A 43 -20.70 16.77 0.96
CA PRO A 43 -21.96 16.53 0.27
C PRO A 43 -21.82 15.79 -1.07
N GLY A 44 -20.65 15.90 -1.72
CA GLY A 44 -20.37 15.26 -3.01
C GLY A 44 -19.71 13.89 -2.92
N ILE A 45 -19.63 13.29 -1.70
CA ILE A 45 -19.00 11.99 -1.53
C ILE A 45 -19.78 10.90 -2.28
N THR A 46 -19.05 10.07 -3.01
CA THR A 46 -19.59 8.93 -3.76
C THR A 46 -18.96 7.62 -3.29
N TRP A 47 -19.60 6.51 -3.64
CA TRP A 47 -19.06 5.18 -3.37
C TRP A 47 -17.80 4.90 -4.21
N GLU A 48 -16.88 4.13 -3.66
CA GLU A 48 -15.71 3.62 -4.36
C GLU A 48 -16.14 2.56 -5.38
N LYS A 49 -15.56 2.58 -6.58
CA LYS A 49 -15.85 1.65 -7.68
C LYS A 49 -14.62 0.83 -8.01
N GLN A 50 -14.76 -0.47 -7.93
CA GLN A 50 -13.73 -1.40 -8.40
C GLN A 50 -14.14 -2.01 -9.73
N ARG A 51 -13.33 -1.81 -10.75
CA ARG A 51 -13.45 -2.44 -12.06
C ARG A 51 -12.35 -3.49 -12.20
N GLN A 52 -12.73 -4.72 -12.46
CA GLN A 52 -11.78 -5.84 -12.55
C GLN A 52 -11.93 -6.54 -13.89
N THR A 53 -10.81 -6.81 -14.55
CA THR A 53 -10.69 -7.63 -15.74
C THR A 53 -9.72 -8.78 -15.45
N ASN A 54 -10.13 -10.00 -15.74
CA ASN A 54 -9.35 -11.21 -15.52
C ASN A 54 -9.23 -12.01 -16.82
N PHE A 55 -8.05 -12.55 -17.06
CA PHE A 55 -7.77 -13.52 -18.12
C PHE A 55 -7.09 -14.74 -17.50
N GLY A 56 -7.57 -15.92 -17.84
CA GLY A 56 -7.02 -17.16 -17.32
C GLY A 56 -6.83 -18.21 -18.41
N LEU A 57 -5.79 -19.01 -18.26
CA LEU A 57 -5.47 -20.14 -19.12
C LEU A 57 -5.20 -21.37 -18.25
N ASP A 58 -6.04 -22.40 -18.40
CA ASP A 58 -5.87 -23.68 -17.75
C ASP A 58 -5.39 -24.71 -18.76
N ILE A 59 -4.31 -25.39 -18.45
CA ILE A 59 -3.69 -26.44 -19.28
C ILE A 59 -3.67 -27.73 -18.45
N ALA A 60 -4.11 -28.82 -19.04
CA ALA A 60 -3.98 -30.15 -18.45
C ALA A 60 -3.43 -31.10 -19.51
N MET A 61 -2.42 -31.88 -19.15
CA MET A 61 -1.68 -32.76 -20.05
C MET A 61 -1.45 -34.13 -19.39
N TRP A 62 -1.23 -35.15 -20.21
CA TRP A 62 -0.88 -36.52 -19.79
C TRP A 62 -1.87 -37.10 -18.77
N ASN A 63 -3.16 -37.09 -19.10
CA ASN A 63 -4.24 -37.57 -18.21
C ASN A 63 -4.22 -36.87 -16.84
N ASN A 64 -4.10 -35.50 -16.84
CA ASN A 64 -4.01 -34.67 -15.68
C ASN A 64 -2.76 -34.84 -14.78
N ARG A 65 -1.72 -35.55 -15.29
CA ARG A 65 -0.45 -35.66 -14.54
C ARG A 65 0.32 -34.34 -14.51
N LEU A 66 0.03 -33.41 -15.41
CA LEU A 66 0.48 -32.03 -15.37
C LEU A 66 -0.73 -31.14 -15.53
N SER A 67 -0.93 -30.25 -14.55
CA SER A 67 -1.91 -29.17 -14.63
C SER A 67 -1.22 -27.82 -14.36
N MET A 68 -1.56 -26.82 -15.16
CA MET A 68 -1.04 -25.47 -15.04
C MET A 68 -2.20 -24.47 -15.13
N SER A 69 -2.15 -23.42 -14.33
CA SER A 69 -3.02 -22.26 -14.45
C SER A 69 -2.17 -21.01 -14.54
N ILE A 70 -2.52 -20.13 -15.45
CA ILE A 70 -1.93 -18.82 -15.63
C ILE A 70 -3.07 -17.82 -15.58
N ASP A 71 -3.03 -16.90 -14.63
CA ASP A 71 -4.06 -15.88 -14.45
C ASP A 71 -3.43 -14.49 -14.51
N ALA A 72 -4.02 -13.61 -15.29
CA ALA A 72 -3.68 -12.19 -15.34
C ALA A 72 -4.88 -11.37 -14.87
N PHE A 73 -4.65 -10.42 -13.96
CA PHE A 73 -5.69 -9.54 -13.48
C PHE A 73 -5.30 -8.06 -13.61
N PHE A 74 -6.31 -7.26 -13.88
CA PHE A 74 -6.24 -5.80 -13.96
C PHE A 74 -7.41 -5.22 -13.18
N ILE A 75 -7.10 -4.52 -12.10
CA ILE A 75 -8.07 -3.90 -11.20
C ILE A 75 -7.84 -2.40 -11.19
N THR A 76 -8.91 -1.64 -11.32
CA THR A 76 -8.91 -0.19 -11.13
C THR A 76 -9.93 0.15 -10.05
N ASN A 77 -9.47 0.77 -8.99
CA ASN A 77 -10.31 1.33 -7.93
C ASN A 77 -10.40 2.82 -8.15
N ASP A 78 -11.57 3.28 -8.58
CA ASP A 78 -11.87 4.70 -8.76
C ASP A 78 -12.58 5.25 -7.53
N ASP A 79 -12.40 6.54 -7.29
CA ASP A 79 -13.05 7.29 -6.23
C ASP A 79 -12.79 6.71 -4.84
N LEU A 80 -11.53 6.28 -4.59
CA LEU A 80 -11.08 5.73 -3.32
C LEU A 80 -11.53 6.59 -2.14
N LEU A 81 -12.20 5.97 -1.17
CA LEU A 81 -12.70 6.62 0.03
C LEU A 81 -11.61 6.68 1.10
N MET A 82 -11.32 7.85 1.59
CA MET A 82 -10.34 8.04 2.66
C MET A 82 -10.81 9.07 3.67
N ASN A 83 -10.61 8.74 4.94
CA ASN A 83 -10.72 9.70 6.04
C ASN A 83 -9.34 10.33 6.27
N HIS A 84 -9.20 11.61 5.97
CA HIS A 84 -7.95 12.31 6.16
C HIS A 84 -8.08 13.48 7.13
N SER A 85 -6.98 13.83 7.78
CA SER A 85 -6.90 14.91 8.75
C SER A 85 -7.00 16.26 8.05
N LEU A 86 -7.70 17.20 8.69
CA LEU A 86 -7.78 18.60 8.25
C LEU A 86 -6.94 19.49 9.16
N ASN A 87 -6.48 20.61 8.61
CA ASN A 87 -5.85 21.64 9.42
C ASN A 87 -6.87 22.15 10.47
N ARG A 88 -6.45 22.18 11.72
CA ARG A 88 -7.30 22.59 12.86
C ARG A 88 -7.87 24.00 12.74
N THR A 89 -7.23 24.87 11.96
CA THR A 89 -7.76 26.21 11.65
C THR A 89 -9.08 26.19 10.88
N SER A 90 -9.42 25.05 10.25
CA SER A 90 -10.71 24.85 9.58
C SER A 90 -11.88 24.68 10.57
N GLY A 91 -11.61 24.46 11.85
CA GLY A 91 -12.61 24.10 12.87
C GLY A 91 -13.01 22.63 12.89
N TYR A 92 -12.37 21.80 12.05
CA TYR A 92 -12.62 20.36 11.94
C TYR A 92 -11.32 19.57 12.10
N THR A 93 -11.44 18.30 12.47
CA THR A 93 -10.29 17.40 12.65
C THR A 93 -10.07 16.52 11.43
N ASN A 94 -11.15 16.08 10.78
CA ASN A 94 -11.09 15.16 9.64
C ASN A 94 -12.28 15.32 8.68
N THR A 95 -12.18 14.66 7.54
CA THR A 95 -13.24 14.57 6.53
C THR A 95 -13.08 13.28 5.72
N TRP A 96 -14.20 12.73 5.24
CA TRP A 96 -14.19 11.68 4.24
C TRP A 96 -14.23 12.30 2.84
N GLU A 97 -13.33 11.90 1.98
CA GLU A 97 -13.29 12.36 0.58
C GLU A 97 -12.93 11.23 -0.38
N ASN A 98 -13.36 11.36 -1.63
CA ASN A 98 -12.90 10.50 -2.72
C ASN A 98 -11.54 11.00 -3.18
N ILE A 99 -10.46 10.34 -2.73
CA ILE A 99 -9.09 10.87 -2.84
C ILE A 99 -8.39 10.56 -4.15
N GLY A 100 -8.87 9.59 -4.94
CA GLY A 100 -8.14 9.28 -6.14
C GLY A 100 -8.49 7.95 -6.80
N THR A 101 -7.54 7.48 -7.59
CA THR A 101 -7.63 6.21 -8.32
C THR A 101 -6.37 5.38 -8.08
N MET A 102 -6.56 4.10 -7.85
CA MET A 102 -5.49 3.12 -7.69
C MET A 102 -5.66 1.99 -8.71
N THR A 103 -4.56 1.48 -9.22
CA THR A 103 -4.55 0.30 -10.09
C THR A 103 -3.76 -0.82 -9.43
N ASN A 104 -4.30 -2.05 -9.53
CA ASN A 104 -3.59 -3.28 -9.20
C ASN A 104 -3.56 -4.15 -10.45
N ARG A 105 -2.41 -4.72 -10.77
CA ARG A 105 -2.25 -5.64 -11.89
C ARG A 105 -1.25 -6.71 -11.52
N GLY A 106 -1.53 -7.93 -11.93
CA GLY A 106 -0.65 -9.02 -11.58
C GLY A 106 -0.78 -10.21 -12.50
N LEU A 107 0.13 -11.15 -12.28
CA LEU A 107 0.19 -12.45 -12.91
C LEU A 107 0.35 -13.52 -11.85
N GLU A 108 -0.42 -14.57 -11.96
CA GLU A 108 -0.36 -15.72 -11.08
C GLU A 108 -0.10 -16.98 -11.91
N PHE A 109 0.82 -17.79 -11.43
CA PHE A 109 1.18 -19.06 -12.04
C PHE A 109 1.00 -20.17 -11.00
N THR A 110 0.31 -21.21 -11.36
CA THR A 110 0.20 -22.42 -10.55
C THR A 110 0.51 -23.62 -11.42
N VAL A 111 1.36 -24.50 -10.93
CA VAL A 111 1.72 -25.76 -11.58
C VAL A 111 1.59 -26.89 -10.58
N ASN A 112 0.93 -27.96 -10.98
CA ASN A 112 0.89 -29.22 -10.24
C ASN A 112 1.27 -30.34 -11.20
N ALA A 113 2.15 -31.24 -10.75
CA ALA A 113 2.58 -32.37 -11.54
C ALA A 113 2.66 -33.63 -10.67
N THR A 114 2.40 -34.76 -11.31
CA THR A 114 2.65 -36.10 -10.75
C THR A 114 3.71 -36.80 -11.62
N PRO A 115 5.01 -36.48 -11.40
CA PRO A 115 6.10 -37.04 -12.21
C PRO A 115 6.17 -38.57 -12.15
N ILE A 116 5.92 -39.12 -10.98
CA ILE A 116 5.92 -40.56 -10.75
C ILE A 116 4.54 -41.00 -10.28
N GLN A 117 3.97 -41.96 -10.98
CA GLN A 117 2.73 -42.63 -10.59
C GLN A 117 2.80 -44.11 -11.02
N THR A 118 3.07 -44.96 -10.05
CA THR A 118 3.14 -46.40 -10.20
C THR A 118 2.22 -47.07 -9.18
N LYS A 119 2.17 -48.42 -9.15
CA LYS A 119 1.39 -49.13 -8.15
C LYS A 119 1.84 -48.87 -6.70
N ASP A 120 3.15 -48.70 -6.50
CA ASP A 120 3.75 -48.60 -5.17
C ASP A 120 4.25 -47.18 -4.85
N TRP A 121 4.41 -46.30 -5.84
CA TRP A 121 4.96 -44.96 -5.68
C TRP A 121 4.09 -43.92 -6.35
N GLN A 122 3.84 -42.85 -5.65
CA GLN A 122 3.27 -41.64 -6.19
C GLN A 122 4.10 -40.45 -5.69
N TRP A 123 4.55 -39.61 -6.61
CA TRP A 123 5.24 -38.39 -6.31
C TRP A 123 4.48 -37.19 -6.91
N ASN A 124 4.03 -36.27 -6.05
CA ASN A 124 3.34 -35.06 -6.45
C ASN A 124 4.24 -33.87 -6.15
N VAL A 125 4.27 -32.90 -7.04
CA VAL A 125 4.95 -31.63 -6.88
C VAL A 125 3.99 -30.51 -7.24
N GLY A 126 4.02 -29.44 -6.46
CA GLY A 126 3.24 -28.23 -6.69
C GLY A 126 4.11 -26.99 -6.54
N ALA A 127 3.87 -25.99 -7.38
CA ALA A 127 4.49 -24.68 -7.25
C ALA A 127 3.50 -23.60 -7.63
N ASN A 128 3.55 -22.47 -6.93
CA ASN A 128 2.85 -21.25 -7.31
C ASN A 128 3.78 -20.05 -7.25
N LEU A 129 3.51 -19.07 -8.08
CA LEU A 129 4.25 -17.81 -8.13
C LEU A 129 3.28 -16.70 -8.49
N SER A 130 3.28 -15.64 -7.70
CA SER A 130 2.43 -14.47 -7.90
C SER A 130 3.25 -13.19 -7.95
N PHE A 131 2.93 -12.35 -8.90
CA PHE A 131 3.45 -11.00 -9.06
C PHE A 131 2.30 -10.02 -8.96
N ASP A 132 2.38 -9.07 -8.04
CA ASP A 132 1.41 -7.98 -7.91
C ASP A 132 2.09 -6.63 -7.97
N ARG A 133 1.44 -5.67 -8.62
CA ARG A 133 1.87 -4.28 -8.73
C ARG A 133 0.70 -3.36 -8.47
N ASN A 134 0.80 -2.68 -7.35
CA ASN A 134 -0.11 -1.63 -6.93
C ASN A 134 0.45 -0.26 -7.34
N LYS A 135 -0.41 0.66 -7.76
CA LYS A 135 -0.01 2.02 -8.13
C LYS A 135 -1.15 3.02 -7.92
N ILE A 136 -0.87 4.11 -7.25
CA ILE A 136 -1.74 5.29 -7.19
C ILE A 136 -1.59 6.07 -8.49
N THR A 137 -2.66 6.19 -9.28
CA THR A 137 -2.61 6.82 -10.61
C THR A 137 -3.22 8.21 -10.64
N ARG A 138 -4.03 8.57 -9.65
CA ARG A 138 -4.63 9.89 -9.50
C ARG A 138 -4.84 10.22 -8.04
N LEU A 139 -4.60 11.46 -7.66
CA LEU A 139 -4.96 12.01 -6.36
C LEU A 139 -5.88 13.23 -6.54
N TYR A 140 -6.72 13.49 -5.53
CA TYR A 140 -7.65 14.62 -5.49
C TYR A 140 -6.89 15.95 -5.60
N GLY A 141 -7.53 16.96 -6.22
CA GLY A 141 -6.97 18.31 -6.32
C GLY A 141 -5.66 18.44 -7.11
N GLY A 142 -5.24 17.37 -7.81
CA GLY A 142 -3.99 17.37 -8.58
C GLY A 142 -2.72 17.38 -7.71
N VAL A 143 -2.84 17.06 -6.41
CA VAL A 143 -1.68 16.92 -5.53
C VAL A 143 -0.83 15.72 -5.92
N LYS A 144 0.46 15.77 -5.62
CA LYS A 144 1.39 14.67 -5.90
C LYS A 144 1.56 13.72 -4.73
N GLU A 145 1.19 14.17 -3.53
CA GLU A 145 1.35 13.41 -2.31
C GLU A 145 0.33 13.82 -1.25
N ILE A 146 0.00 12.89 -0.37
CA ILE A 146 -0.76 13.11 0.87
C ILE A 146 0.13 12.59 1.98
N LEU A 147 0.67 13.49 2.79
CA LEU A 147 1.53 13.15 3.91
C LEU A 147 0.71 13.06 5.19
N ASN A 148 0.95 12.01 5.95
CA ASN A 148 0.47 11.86 7.31
C ASN A 148 1.62 12.14 8.27
N ASP A 149 1.37 12.78 9.42
CA ASP A 149 2.42 13.17 10.39
C ASP A 149 3.17 11.98 11.00
N THR A 150 2.67 10.76 10.84
CA THR A 150 3.33 9.54 11.30
C THR A 150 4.33 9.02 10.26
N TYR A 151 5.56 8.77 10.71
CA TYR A 151 6.74 8.38 9.91
C TYR A 151 6.60 7.12 9.06
N ARG A 152 5.58 6.28 9.28
CA ARG A 152 5.63 4.90 8.78
C ARG A 152 4.45 4.50 7.92
N GLU A 153 3.27 5.02 8.16
CA GLU A 153 2.06 4.54 7.50
C GLU A 153 1.14 5.70 7.13
N GLY A 154 0.41 5.56 6.02
CA GLY A 154 -0.57 6.53 5.59
C GLY A 154 -0.07 7.63 4.67
N ASN A 155 1.23 7.65 4.32
CA ASN A 155 1.73 8.51 3.25
C ASN A 155 1.35 7.92 1.90
N ILE A 156 0.78 8.74 1.04
CA ILE A 156 0.32 8.35 -0.30
C ILE A 156 1.02 9.21 -1.33
N PHE A 157 1.65 8.59 -2.31
CA PHE A 157 2.38 9.28 -3.36
C PHE A 157 1.81 8.92 -4.73
N LEU A 158 1.67 9.92 -5.59
CA LEU A 158 1.27 9.70 -6.98
C LEU A 158 2.34 8.87 -7.71
N ASN A 159 1.91 7.87 -8.45
CA ASN A 159 2.74 6.93 -9.19
C ASN A 159 3.50 5.91 -8.35
N GLU A 160 3.31 5.88 -7.04
CA GLU A 160 3.90 4.92 -6.12
C GLU A 160 2.86 3.92 -5.59
N PRO A 161 3.27 2.79 -5.02
CA PRO A 161 2.37 1.85 -4.36
C PRO A 161 1.81 2.43 -3.05
N LEU A 162 0.66 1.89 -2.62
CA LEU A 162 -0.02 2.34 -1.40
C LEU A 162 0.85 2.20 -0.13
N HIS A 163 1.67 1.16 -0.04
CA HIS A 163 2.51 0.88 1.12
C HIS A 163 3.96 1.31 0.91
N THR A 164 4.15 2.54 0.50
CA THR A 164 5.46 3.16 0.29
C THR A 164 6.12 3.52 1.61
N ILE A 165 7.39 3.14 1.76
CA ILE A 165 8.21 3.52 2.92
C ILE A 165 8.85 4.87 2.63
N TYR A 166 8.40 5.90 3.34
CA TYR A 166 8.89 7.27 3.25
C TYR A 166 9.63 7.63 4.55
N THR A 167 10.95 7.70 4.48
CA THR A 167 11.79 7.92 5.66
C THR A 167 13.18 8.43 5.26
N TYR A 168 14.08 8.56 6.23
CA TYR A 168 15.46 8.90 6.00
C TYR A 168 16.24 7.72 5.43
N ARG A 169 17.05 7.97 4.39
CA ARG A 169 18.07 7.02 3.96
C ARG A 169 19.26 7.08 4.89
N THR A 170 19.93 5.97 5.15
CA THR A 170 21.17 5.98 5.92
C THR A 170 22.32 6.61 5.10
N GLY A 171 23.07 7.51 5.70
CA GLY A 171 24.34 8.00 5.21
C GLY A 171 25.51 7.05 5.54
N GLY A 172 25.25 6.03 6.36
CA GLY A 172 26.25 5.07 6.81
C GLY A 172 26.75 5.34 8.22
N ILE A 173 27.89 4.74 8.54
CA ILE A 173 28.61 4.99 9.81
C ILE A 173 29.64 6.09 9.56
N ALA A 174 29.63 7.13 10.41
CA ALA A 174 30.56 8.24 10.37
C ALA A 174 32.00 7.77 10.56
N ASN A 175 32.85 7.99 9.57
CA ASN A 175 34.25 7.65 9.59
C ASN A 175 35.07 8.69 8.81
N GLU A 176 36.39 8.60 8.87
CA GLU A 176 37.28 9.58 8.22
C GLU A 176 37.12 9.63 6.69
N SER A 177 36.77 8.51 6.06
CA SER A 177 36.62 8.45 4.59
C SER A 177 35.36 9.15 4.06
N ASN A 178 34.31 9.27 4.87
CA ASN A 178 33.07 9.96 4.52
C ASN A 178 32.82 11.24 5.33
N ARG A 179 33.87 11.83 5.91
CA ARG A 179 33.81 12.97 6.82
C ARG A 179 32.99 14.14 6.26
N SER A 180 33.11 14.45 4.97
CA SER A 180 32.38 15.53 4.33
C SER A 180 30.85 15.37 4.38
N GLN A 181 30.35 14.12 4.51
CA GLN A 181 28.92 13.82 4.55
C GLN A 181 28.31 14.06 5.94
N TRP A 182 29.04 13.84 7.01
CA TRP A 182 28.52 13.89 8.38
C TRP A 182 29.10 15.03 9.24
N GLU A 183 30.23 15.61 8.87
CA GLU A 183 30.84 16.70 9.66
C GLU A 183 29.88 17.89 9.75
N ASN A 184 29.62 18.33 10.98
CA ASN A 184 28.67 19.40 11.34
C ASN A 184 27.20 19.09 11.03
N VAL A 185 26.84 17.86 10.69
CA VAL A 185 25.43 17.46 10.53
C VAL A 185 24.79 17.35 11.89
N ASN A 186 23.61 17.98 12.05
CA ASN A 186 22.79 17.90 13.25
C ASN A 186 21.60 16.98 13.04
N TYR A 187 21.45 16.00 13.89
CA TYR A 187 20.33 15.08 13.90
C TYR A 187 19.71 14.99 15.31
N ASN A 188 18.41 15.26 15.44
CA ASN A 188 17.71 15.28 16.73
C ASN A 188 18.38 16.17 17.79
N GLY A 189 18.92 17.32 17.39
CA GLY A 189 19.57 18.27 18.30
C GLY A 189 20.99 17.87 18.74
N LYS A 190 21.58 16.85 18.12
CA LYS A 190 22.97 16.43 18.36
C LYS A 190 23.75 16.45 17.07
N THR A 191 24.99 16.92 17.14
CA THR A 191 25.94 16.81 16.03
C THR A 191 26.41 15.38 15.90
N VAL A 192 26.42 14.85 14.67
CA VAL A 192 26.95 13.50 14.36
C VAL A 192 28.42 13.45 14.73
N ALA A 193 28.82 12.36 15.41
CA ALA A 193 30.20 12.11 15.83
C ALA A 193 30.78 10.89 15.08
N LEU A 194 32.09 10.76 15.11
CA LEU A 194 32.81 9.61 14.56
C LEU A 194 32.28 8.31 15.20
N GLY A 195 31.89 7.34 14.36
CA GLY A 195 31.31 6.07 14.77
C GLY A 195 29.78 6.05 14.86
N ASP A 196 29.10 7.17 14.76
CA ASP A 196 27.64 7.23 14.76
C ASP A 196 27.06 6.74 13.42
N LEU A 197 25.88 6.10 13.49
CA LEU A 197 25.02 5.89 12.35
C LEU A 197 24.25 7.19 12.09
N PHE A 198 24.32 7.74 10.88
CA PHE A 198 23.65 8.98 10.55
C PHE A 198 22.75 8.86 9.32
N PRO A 199 21.62 9.62 9.26
CA PRO A 199 20.84 9.77 8.04
C PRO A 199 21.57 10.63 7.00
N ALA A 200 21.27 10.39 5.72
CA ALA A 200 21.79 11.22 4.63
C ALA A 200 21.13 12.61 4.65
N ASP A 201 21.95 13.65 4.57
CA ASP A 201 21.54 15.04 4.35
C ASP A 201 21.36 15.22 2.84
N LEU A 202 20.10 15.22 2.38
CA LEU A 202 19.77 15.24 0.95
C LEU A 202 19.84 16.65 0.35
N ASN A 203 19.55 17.65 1.15
CA ASN A 203 19.55 19.04 0.72
C ASN A 203 20.84 19.79 1.05
N ASN A 204 21.78 19.15 1.77
CA ASN A 204 23.08 19.66 2.20
C ASN A 204 23.00 20.91 3.10
N ASP A 205 21.95 21.06 3.92
CA ASP A 205 21.80 22.17 4.86
C ASP A 205 22.40 21.88 6.25
N LYS A 206 22.97 20.68 6.43
CA LYS A 206 23.58 20.18 7.67
C LYS A 206 22.60 19.97 8.83
N VAL A 207 21.31 19.92 8.53
CA VAL A 207 20.25 19.64 9.50
C VAL A 207 19.36 18.54 8.97
N ILE A 208 19.33 17.39 9.63
CA ILE A 208 18.44 16.29 9.28
C ILE A 208 17.04 16.58 9.77
N ASP A 209 16.14 16.89 8.84
CA ASP A 209 14.73 17.20 9.09
C ASP A 209 13.79 16.49 8.07
N GLN A 210 12.53 16.91 8.03
CA GLN A 210 11.55 16.31 7.13
C GLN A 210 11.90 16.42 5.64
N LYS A 211 12.76 17.38 5.25
CA LYS A 211 13.18 17.59 3.86
C LYS A 211 14.18 16.55 3.38
N ASP A 212 14.81 15.80 4.31
CA ASP A 212 15.74 14.72 4.02
C ASP A 212 15.07 13.36 3.94
N ARG A 213 13.75 13.31 3.98
CA ARG A 213 12.99 12.09 3.77
C ARG A 213 12.81 11.83 2.29
N GLU A 214 12.92 10.58 1.92
CA GLU A 214 12.67 10.11 0.57
C GLU A 214 11.96 8.76 0.57
N ILE A 215 11.47 8.35 -0.59
CA ILE A 215 10.92 7.03 -0.80
C ILE A 215 12.09 6.04 -0.88
N VAL A 216 12.23 5.20 0.15
CA VAL A 216 13.31 4.21 0.23
C VAL A 216 12.87 2.82 -0.21
N GLY A 217 11.57 2.59 -0.36
CA GLY A 217 11.05 1.30 -0.79
C GLY A 217 9.55 1.13 -0.56
N THR A 218 9.10 -0.11 -0.57
CA THR A 218 7.73 -0.50 -0.27
C THR A 218 7.72 -1.77 0.58
N THR A 219 6.70 -1.92 1.43
CA THR A 219 6.48 -3.16 2.19
C THR A 219 5.83 -4.26 1.36
N THR A 220 5.30 -3.93 0.19
CA THR A 220 4.69 -4.91 -0.71
C THR A 220 5.78 -5.73 -1.41
N PRO A 221 5.81 -7.07 -1.26
CA PRO A 221 6.76 -7.92 -1.95
C PRO A 221 6.64 -7.79 -3.48
N LYS A 222 7.76 -7.89 -4.19
CA LYS A 222 7.75 -7.87 -5.68
C LYS A 222 7.15 -9.13 -6.27
N PHE A 223 7.29 -10.24 -5.57
CA PHE A 223 6.69 -11.53 -5.88
C PHE A 223 6.60 -12.36 -4.61
N TYR A 224 5.73 -13.34 -4.60
CA TYR A 224 5.66 -14.37 -3.57
C TYR A 224 5.25 -15.69 -4.22
N GLY A 225 5.56 -16.80 -3.55
CA GLY A 225 5.25 -18.10 -4.07
C GLY A 225 5.53 -19.21 -3.08
N GLY A 226 5.17 -20.42 -3.46
CA GLY A 226 5.34 -21.60 -2.65
C GLY A 226 5.72 -22.79 -3.51
N PHE A 227 6.35 -23.75 -2.88
CA PHE A 227 6.67 -25.05 -3.44
C PHE A 227 6.22 -26.13 -2.47
N SER A 228 5.62 -27.20 -3.01
CA SER A 228 5.23 -28.37 -2.25
C SER A 228 5.70 -29.64 -2.93
N THR A 229 6.04 -30.65 -2.16
CA THR A 229 6.35 -31.97 -2.65
C THR A 229 5.78 -33.01 -1.70
N ASP A 230 5.19 -34.05 -2.25
CA ASP A 230 4.60 -35.16 -1.52
C ASP A 230 4.99 -36.47 -2.19
N ILE A 231 5.47 -37.43 -1.40
CA ILE A 231 5.86 -38.74 -1.86
C ILE A 231 5.12 -39.80 -1.04
N THR A 232 4.34 -40.60 -1.69
CA THR A 232 3.62 -41.75 -1.10
C THR A 232 4.23 -43.06 -1.57
N TRP A 233 4.50 -43.97 -0.64
CA TRP A 233 4.98 -45.30 -0.92
C TRP A 233 4.11 -46.35 -0.22
N LYS A 234 3.52 -47.27 -1.01
CA LYS A 234 2.65 -48.38 -0.52
C LYS A 234 1.60 -47.91 0.50
N GLY A 235 1.06 -46.68 0.28
CA GLY A 235 0.10 -45.99 1.14
C GLY A 235 -1.32 -46.43 0.91
#